data_c1b2ec08b1eaa5bb5b2ee15c7337e449
#
_entry.id   c1b2ec08b1eaa5bb5b2ee15c7337e449
#
_cell.length_a   1.000
_cell.length_b   1.000
_cell.length_c   1.000
_cell.angle_alpha   90.00
_cell.angle_beta   90.00
_cell.angle_gamma   90.00
#
_symmetry.space_group_name_H-M   'P 1'
#
loop_
_entity.id
_entity.type
_entity.pdbx_description
1 polymer ?
#
loop_
_entity_poly.entity_id
_entity_poly.type
_entity_poly.pdbx_seq_one_letter_code
_entity_poly.pdbx_strand_id
1 'polypeptide(L)'
;MNSIVEYLRGLGYSINSDYYAYINTWREWYSGKVKKFHSYKQYNGKKQVPRERYTLGMAKKGCEDWANKLMSEKVTISTTSQETLDDILERNEFWLNANQLVEETFALGTGAFVEYKAGDQPVIDFIIAPMIFPLKWKKGRIIDCAFASLIESGDKKTYYVNIHRQVGSKYCVENKIIIANNDGTFNEGELPKNVMPVVWNDVKTFQIIKPNIVNNIDMGNPMGMAIFANAIDEMKTIDLIYDSYKNEFNLGKKRIFVKSGALNIDLENGDAVPVFDENDIEFYAMPDEDGTDMIRESKFDIRAEQHDTGLQTNLNLYGKKIGFGDNGYKWEKGQVKTATETISDNSEMFRNIQKHEVILEPALIGMVEALIYLKTGKVYTGDTTINFDDSIIEDMAEVKRQAMIEYNAGIIDKVEYYVRVYKITESEAIKKIETMEARKPKEMTYEV
;
A
#
# COMPACT_ATOMS: atom_id res chain seq x y z
N MET A 1 3.22 -15.99 -15.04
CA MET A 1 4.52 -15.78 -14.35
C MET A 1 5.56 -16.84 -14.72
N ASN A 2 5.30 -18.14 -14.54
CA ASN A 2 6.29 -19.20 -14.86
C ASN A 2 6.85 -19.10 -16.29
N SER A 3 6.00 -18.87 -17.29
CA SER A 3 6.42 -18.75 -18.68
C SER A 3 7.38 -17.59 -18.94
N ILE A 4 7.22 -16.46 -18.25
CA ILE A 4 8.17 -15.31 -18.36
C ILE A 4 9.49 -15.64 -17.68
N VAL A 5 9.44 -16.29 -16.51
CA VAL A 5 10.66 -16.73 -15.81
C VAL A 5 11.44 -17.73 -16.66
N GLU A 6 10.76 -18.70 -17.29
CA GLU A 6 11.39 -19.68 -18.18
C GLU A 6 11.96 -19.01 -19.46
N TYR A 7 11.25 -18.03 -20.02
CA TYR A 7 11.77 -17.23 -21.13
C TYR A 7 13.06 -16.51 -20.75
N LEU A 8 13.07 -15.80 -19.61
CA LEU A 8 14.25 -15.07 -19.15
C LEU A 8 15.42 -16.02 -18.81
N ARG A 9 15.14 -17.18 -18.24
CA ARG A 9 16.15 -18.23 -18.03
C ARG A 9 16.71 -18.77 -19.35
N GLY A 10 15.87 -18.93 -20.37
CA GLY A 10 16.30 -19.30 -21.73
C GLY A 10 17.27 -18.27 -22.36
N LEU A 11 17.17 -17.00 -21.95
CA LEU A 11 18.12 -15.95 -22.33
C LEU A 11 19.39 -15.94 -21.47
N GLY A 12 19.54 -16.87 -20.51
CA GLY A 12 20.71 -16.98 -19.63
C GLY A 12 20.68 -16.18 -18.34
N TYR A 13 19.51 -15.61 -17.97
CA TYR A 13 19.37 -14.87 -16.72
C TYR A 13 19.01 -15.80 -15.55
N SER A 14 19.59 -15.55 -14.38
CA SER A 14 19.28 -16.25 -13.14
C SER A 14 18.14 -15.53 -12.41
N ILE A 15 16.93 -16.11 -12.45
CA ILE A 15 15.78 -15.56 -11.74
C ILE A 15 15.48 -16.41 -10.50
N ASN A 16 15.45 -15.75 -9.32
CA ASN A 16 15.07 -16.38 -8.06
C ASN A 16 13.54 -16.55 -8.00
N SER A 17 13.04 -17.68 -8.52
CA SER A 17 11.61 -18.00 -8.54
C SER A 17 11.00 -18.16 -7.14
N ASP A 18 11.79 -18.57 -6.15
CA ASP A 18 11.28 -18.87 -4.80
C ASP A 18 10.84 -17.60 -4.07
N TYR A 19 11.46 -16.46 -4.40
CA TYR A 19 11.07 -15.19 -3.83
C TYR A 19 9.64 -14.77 -4.19
N TYR A 20 9.16 -15.16 -5.37
CA TYR A 20 7.78 -14.88 -5.80
C TYR A 20 6.73 -15.65 -4.99
N ALA A 21 7.11 -16.73 -4.29
CA ALA A 21 6.22 -17.40 -3.36
C ALA A 21 5.90 -16.52 -2.14
N TYR A 22 6.88 -15.74 -1.64
CA TYR A 22 6.64 -14.74 -0.59
C TYR A 22 5.74 -13.62 -1.08
N ILE A 23 5.97 -13.10 -2.29
CA ILE A 23 5.10 -12.08 -2.91
C ILE A 23 3.66 -12.58 -3.03
N ASN A 24 3.44 -13.83 -3.43
CA ASN A 24 2.11 -14.42 -3.48
C ASN A 24 1.48 -14.54 -2.08
N THR A 25 2.25 -14.90 -1.06
CA THR A 25 1.77 -14.94 0.33
C THR A 25 1.35 -13.55 0.79
N TRP A 26 2.13 -12.51 0.53
CA TRP A 26 1.77 -11.13 0.86
C TRP A 26 0.52 -10.68 0.13
N ARG A 27 0.37 -11.06 -1.14
CA ARG A 27 -0.84 -10.77 -1.93
C ARG A 27 -2.09 -11.42 -1.33
N GLU A 28 -1.99 -12.68 -0.83
CA GLU A 28 -3.10 -13.33 -0.13
C GLU A 28 -3.49 -12.55 1.13
N TRP A 29 -2.53 -12.10 1.94
CA TRP A 29 -2.79 -11.29 3.13
C TRP A 29 -3.39 -9.92 2.78
N TYR A 30 -2.85 -9.25 1.78
CA TYR A 30 -3.37 -7.98 1.29
C TYR A 30 -4.81 -8.09 0.78
N SER A 31 -5.16 -9.18 0.10
CA SER A 31 -6.53 -9.45 -0.35
C SER A 31 -7.49 -9.87 0.77
N GLY A 32 -7.00 -10.12 1.99
CA GLY A 32 -7.78 -10.63 3.11
C GLY A 32 -8.25 -12.08 2.96
N LYS A 33 -7.65 -12.86 2.06
CA LYS A 33 -8.08 -14.24 1.74
C LYS A 33 -6.92 -15.23 1.74
N VAL A 34 -6.35 -15.44 2.92
CA VAL A 34 -5.32 -16.48 3.11
C VAL A 34 -5.99 -17.83 3.33
N LYS A 35 -6.14 -18.62 2.26
CA LYS A 35 -6.91 -19.87 2.29
C LYS A 35 -6.48 -20.82 3.41
N LYS A 36 -5.17 -20.98 3.65
CA LYS A 36 -4.65 -21.88 4.69
C LYS A 36 -4.97 -21.43 6.13
N PHE A 37 -5.27 -20.14 6.33
CA PHE A 37 -5.56 -19.57 7.64
C PHE A 37 -7.04 -19.24 7.83
N HIS A 38 -7.69 -18.64 6.83
CA HIS A 38 -9.08 -18.20 6.95
C HIS A 38 -10.08 -19.34 6.74
N SER A 39 -9.75 -20.37 5.95
CA SER A 39 -10.62 -21.53 5.78
C SER A 39 -10.22 -22.66 6.73
N TYR A 40 -11.13 -23.10 7.57
CA TYR A 40 -10.88 -24.18 8.53
C TYR A 40 -12.08 -25.11 8.66
N LYS A 41 -11.90 -26.25 9.31
CA LYS A 41 -13.00 -27.18 9.61
C LYS A 41 -13.24 -27.21 11.10
N GLN A 42 -14.52 -27.18 11.48
CA GLN A 42 -14.96 -27.26 12.86
C GLN A 42 -15.91 -28.45 13.03
N TYR A 43 -15.70 -29.23 14.07
CA TYR A 43 -16.62 -30.33 14.42
C TYR A 43 -17.87 -29.76 15.11
N ASN A 44 -19.05 -30.08 14.59
CA ASN A 44 -20.33 -29.58 15.11
C ASN A 44 -21.08 -30.60 16.00
N GLY A 45 -20.41 -31.63 16.52
CA GLY A 45 -21.01 -32.72 17.26
C GLY A 45 -21.40 -33.96 16.43
N LYS A 46 -21.50 -33.79 15.08
CA LYS A 46 -21.84 -34.88 14.15
C LYS A 46 -20.82 -35.04 13.03
N LYS A 47 -20.35 -33.95 12.43
CA LYS A 47 -19.43 -33.94 11.30
C LYS A 47 -18.53 -32.73 11.29
N GLN A 48 -17.46 -32.78 10.51
CA GLN A 48 -16.61 -31.63 10.18
C GLN A 48 -17.33 -30.69 9.22
N VAL A 49 -17.53 -29.43 9.63
CA VAL A 49 -18.19 -28.37 8.85
C VAL A 49 -17.15 -27.37 8.39
N PRO A 50 -17.12 -26.97 7.12
CA PRO A 50 -16.25 -25.90 6.67
C PRO A 50 -16.68 -24.56 7.32
N ARG A 51 -15.70 -23.78 7.75
CA ARG A 51 -15.88 -22.45 8.32
C ARG A 51 -14.90 -21.48 7.67
N GLU A 52 -15.32 -20.23 7.57
CA GLU A 52 -14.46 -19.14 7.16
C GLU A 52 -14.27 -18.17 8.34
N ARG A 53 -13.01 -17.85 8.61
CA ARG A 53 -12.64 -16.86 9.63
C ARG A 53 -12.81 -15.47 9.04
N TYR A 54 -13.39 -14.58 9.82
CA TYR A 54 -13.49 -13.16 9.45
C TYR A 54 -12.12 -12.47 9.55
N THR A 55 -11.86 -11.54 8.66
CA THR A 55 -10.67 -10.71 8.67
C THR A 55 -11.00 -9.26 8.95
N LEU A 56 -10.12 -8.56 9.66
CA LEU A 56 -10.17 -7.12 9.83
C LEU A 56 -9.48 -6.36 8.69
N GLY A 57 -8.72 -7.07 7.83
CA GLY A 57 -8.11 -6.50 6.63
C GLY A 57 -6.94 -5.56 6.91
N MET A 58 -6.20 -5.78 8.00
CA MET A 58 -5.13 -4.87 8.44
C MET A 58 -3.98 -4.74 7.45
N ALA A 59 -3.70 -5.78 6.63
CA ALA A 59 -2.69 -5.69 5.58
C ALA A 59 -3.03 -4.61 4.53
N LYS A 60 -4.28 -4.60 4.05
CA LYS A 60 -4.77 -3.56 3.12
C LYS A 60 -4.74 -2.19 3.79
N LYS A 61 -5.29 -2.10 5.01
CA LYS A 61 -5.36 -0.84 5.75
C LYS A 61 -3.98 -0.22 5.98
N GLY A 62 -3.00 -1.02 6.41
CA GLY A 62 -1.63 -0.53 6.64
C GLY A 62 -0.94 -0.02 5.39
N CYS A 63 -1.12 -0.69 4.24
CA CYS A 63 -0.53 -0.27 2.97
C CYS A 63 -1.18 1.00 2.44
N GLU A 64 -2.52 1.11 2.50
CA GLU A 64 -3.26 2.31 2.13
C GLU A 64 -2.86 3.53 2.96
N ASP A 65 -2.72 3.35 4.27
CA ASP A 65 -2.29 4.44 5.16
C ASP A 65 -0.88 4.92 4.83
N TRP A 66 0.05 4.01 4.49
CA TRP A 66 1.38 4.37 4.03
C TRP A 66 1.35 5.13 2.70
N ALA A 67 0.59 4.66 1.71
CA ALA A 67 0.46 5.34 0.42
C ALA A 67 -0.08 6.76 0.59
N ASN A 68 -1.11 6.93 1.42
CA ASN A 68 -1.70 8.23 1.70
C ASN A 68 -0.76 9.19 2.47
N LYS A 69 0.24 8.66 3.19
CA LYS A 69 1.27 9.49 3.84
C LYS A 69 2.37 9.92 2.89
N LEU A 70 2.75 9.06 1.93
CA LEU A 70 3.89 9.27 1.04
C LEU A 70 3.52 9.93 -0.29
N MET A 71 2.31 9.66 -0.80
CA MET A 71 1.79 10.20 -2.07
C MET A 71 0.42 10.85 -1.86
N SER A 72 0.36 11.81 -0.93
CA SER A 72 -0.81 12.64 -0.71
C SER A 72 -0.98 13.69 -1.82
N GLU A 73 -2.14 14.32 -1.89
CA GLU A 73 -2.44 15.44 -2.79
C GLU A 73 -1.53 16.68 -2.59
N LYS A 74 -0.77 16.73 -1.49
CA LYS A 74 0.12 17.84 -1.17
C LYS A 74 1.55 17.64 -1.63
N VAL A 75 1.90 16.45 -2.12
CA VAL A 75 3.20 16.21 -2.74
C VAL A 75 3.27 17.00 -4.04
N THR A 76 4.35 17.75 -4.20
CA THR A 76 4.56 18.56 -5.41
C THR A 76 5.91 18.25 -6.04
N ILE A 77 5.95 18.31 -7.36
CA ILE A 77 7.17 18.14 -8.17
C ILE A 77 7.43 19.46 -8.87
N SER A 78 8.55 20.10 -8.56
CA SER A 78 8.97 21.36 -9.19
C SER A 78 10.17 21.11 -10.09
N THR A 79 10.13 21.66 -11.31
CA THR A 79 11.19 21.51 -12.31
C THR A 79 11.28 22.74 -13.19
N THR A 80 12.43 22.97 -13.82
CA THR A 80 12.62 24.06 -14.79
C THR A 80 11.79 23.88 -16.07
N SER A 81 11.25 22.70 -16.31
CA SER A 81 10.37 22.37 -17.45
C SER A 81 8.94 22.07 -17.01
N GLN A 82 8.41 22.84 -16.04
CA GLN A 82 7.16 22.55 -15.33
C GLN A 82 5.97 22.31 -16.27
N GLU A 83 5.72 23.22 -17.20
CA GLU A 83 4.58 23.13 -18.12
C GLU A 83 4.59 21.83 -18.94
N THR A 84 5.79 21.42 -19.39
CA THR A 84 5.95 20.15 -20.12
C THR A 84 5.70 18.94 -19.21
N LEU A 85 6.18 19.00 -17.98
CA LEU A 85 5.98 17.92 -17.01
C LEU A 85 4.51 17.79 -16.63
N ASP A 86 3.84 18.90 -16.33
CA ASP A 86 2.43 18.90 -15.92
C ASP A 86 1.53 18.28 -16.99
N ASP A 87 1.72 18.62 -18.28
CA ASP A 87 0.99 17.98 -19.40
C ASP A 87 1.22 16.47 -19.46
N ILE A 88 2.45 16.00 -19.21
CA ILE A 88 2.78 14.56 -19.20
C ILE A 88 2.13 13.87 -18.00
N LEU A 89 2.23 14.45 -16.81
CA LEU A 89 1.69 13.86 -15.58
C LEU A 89 0.16 13.78 -15.63
N GLU A 90 -0.51 14.82 -16.13
CA GLU A 90 -1.97 14.84 -16.29
C GLU A 90 -2.44 13.75 -17.25
N ARG A 91 -1.80 13.62 -18.43
CA ARG A 91 -2.13 12.57 -19.43
C ARG A 91 -1.95 11.15 -18.92
N ASN A 92 -1.03 10.94 -18.00
CA ASN A 92 -0.76 9.64 -17.40
C ASN A 92 -1.57 9.40 -16.11
N GLU A 93 -2.47 10.31 -15.71
CA GLU A 93 -3.20 10.26 -14.43
C GLU A 93 -2.25 9.94 -13.26
N PHE A 94 -1.07 10.60 -13.28
CA PHE A 94 0.08 10.21 -12.47
C PHE A 94 -0.25 10.15 -10.98
N TRP A 95 -0.89 11.17 -10.42
CA TRP A 95 -1.13 11.25 -8.98
C TRP A 95 -2.00 10.10 -8.45
N LEU A 96 -3.04 9.73 -9.23
CA LEU A 96 -3.90 8.59 -8.91
C LEU A 96 -3.11 7.27 -8.96
N ASN A 97 -2.45 7.04 -10.09
CA ASN A 97 -1.74 5.77 -10.35
C ASN A 97 -0.50 5.62 -9.47
N ALA A 98 0.20 6.72 -9.15
CA ALA A 98 1.37 6.69 -8.27
C ALA A 98 0.99 6.38 -6.82
N ASN A 99 -0.12 6.92 -6.29
CA ASN A 99 -0.61 6.55 -4.97
C ASN A 99 -0.95 5.05 -4.91
N GLN A 100 -1.66 4.54 -5.91
CA GLN A 100 -1.98 3.10 -6.01
C GLN A 100 -0.73 2.24 -6.12
N LEU A 101 0.25 2.64 -6.94
CA LEU A 101 1.52 1.91 -7.05
C LEU A 101 2.28 1.88 -5.72
N VAL A 102 2.31 2.99 -4.97
CA VAL A 102 2.96 3.03 -3.65
C VAL A 102 2.24 2.07 -2.69
N GLU A 103 0.91 2.06 -2.67
CA GLU A 103 0.14 1.11 -1.87
C GLU A 103 0.49 -0.35 -2.21
N GLU A 104 0.47 -0.70 -3.50
CA GLU A 104 0.80 -2.05 -3.98
C GLU A 104 2.27 -2.39 -3.76
N THR A 105 3.17 -1.41 -3.81
CA THR A 105 4.59 -1.56 -3.47
C THR A 105 4.76 -1.93 -2.00
N PHE A 106 4.04 -1.27 -1.11
CA PHE A 106 4.08 -1.57 0.32
C PHE A 106 3.42 -2.91 0.64
N ALA A 107 2.45 -3.32 -0.16
CA ALA A 107 1.81 -4.62 -0.06
C ALA A 107 2.68 -5.78 -0.58
N LEU A 108 3.41 -5.58 -1.68
CA LEU A 108 4.10 -6.64 -2.42
C LEU A 108 5.63 -6.51 -2.38
N GLY A 109 6.14 -5.46 -1.73
CA GLY A 109 7.54 -5.22 -1.47
C GLY A 109 8.30 -4.45 -2.55
N THR A 110 7.82 -4.40 -3.78
CA THR A 110 8.51 -3.73 -4.89
C THR A 110 7.51 -3.21 -5.91
N GLY A 111 7.75 -2.00 -6.40
CA GLY A 111 7.04 -1.39 -7.53
C GLY A 111 8.02 -0.72 -8.48
N ALA A 112 7.58 -0.35 -9.65
CA ALA A 112 8.39 0.38 -10.63
C ALA A 112 7.54 1.33 -11.45
N PHE A 113 8.09 2.52 -11.70
CA PHE A 113 7.73 3.36 -12.83
C PHE A 113 8.56 2.89 -14.02
N VAL A 114 7.94 2.65 -15.16
CA VAL A 114 8.62 2.27 -16.40
C VAL A 114 8.19 3.25 -17.48
N GLU A 115 9.14 4.05 -17.96
CA GLU A 115 8.89 5.14 -18.87
C GLU A 115 9.22 4.72 -20.30
N TYR A 116 8.32 5.00 -21.23
CA TYR A 116 8.53 4.75 -22.65
C TYR A 116 7.80 5.79 -23.52
N LYS A 117 8.08 5.76 -24.82
CA LYS A 117 7.46 6.67 -25.78
C LYS A 117 6.41 5.91 -26.61
N ALA A 118 5.15 6.34 -26.54
CA ALA A 118 4.08 5.85 -27.41
C ALA A 118 3.73 6.93 -28.46
N GLY A 119 4.13 6.71 -29.70
CA GLY A 119 4.11 7.78 -30.71
C GLY A 119 5.06 8.92 -30.31
N ASP A 120 4.51 10.12 -30.12
CA ASP A 120 5.27 11.29 -29.67
C ASP A 120 5.06 11.66 -28.20
N GLN A 121 4.36 10.82 -27.44
CA GLN A 121 4.03 11.10 -26.05
C GLN A 121 4.77 10.16 -25.10
N PRO A 122 5.37 10.68 -24.03
CA PRO A 122 5.86 9.88 -22.91
C PRO A 122 4.72 9.22 -22.15
N VAL A 123 4.89 7.95 -21.82
CA VAL A 123 3.94 7.14 -21.06
C VAL A 123 4.65 6.52 -19.86
N ILE A 124 3.94 6.38 -18.76
CA ILE A 124 4.40 5.73 -17.55
C ILE A 124 3.59 4.46 -17.34
N ASP A 125 4.25 3.31 -17.28
CA ASP A 125 3.65 2.08 -16.77
C ASP A 125 3.95 1.93 -15.28
N PHE A 126 2.93 1.54 -14.52
CA PHE A 126 2.97 1.33 -13.08
C PHE A 126 3.04 -0.18 -12.80
N ILE A 127 4.25 -0.70 -12.58
CA ILE A 127 4.49 -2.16 -12.55
C ILE A 127 4.66 -2.63 -11.10
N ILE A 128 3.91 -3.66 -10.73
CA ILE A 128 3.93 -4.27 -9.40
C ILE A 128 4.89 -5.47 -9.31
N ALA A 129 5.31 -5.83 -8.12
CA ALA A 129 6.33 -6.84 -7.84
C ALA A 129 6.21 -8.18 -8.61
N PRO A 130 5.02 -8.77 -8.83
CA PRO A 130 4.91 -10.03 -9.58
C PRO A 130 5.39 -9.95 -11.04
N MET A 131 5.49 -8.73 -11.57
CA MET A 131 5.86 -8.47 -12.97
C MET A 131 7.21 -7.77 -13.11
N ILE A 132 8.00 -7.73 -12.04
CA ILE A 132 9.36 -7.15 -11.99
C ILE A 132 10.36 -8.28 -11.85
N PHE A 133 11.31 -8.38 -12.76
CA PHE A 133 12.33 -9.44 -12.82
C PHE A 133 13.73 -8.81 -12.82
N PRO A 134 14.39 -8.68 -11.64
CA PRO A 134 15.76 -8.20 -11.57
C PRO A 134 16.71 -9.14 -12.32
N LEU A 135 17.50 -8.60 -13.23
CA LEU A 135 18.45 -9.36 -14.04
C LEU A 135 19.89 -9.16 -13.57
N LYS A 136 20.21 -7.92 -13.15
CA LYS A 136 21.52 -7.55 -12.62
C LYS A 136 21.38 -6.48 -11.57
N TRP A 137 22.12 -6.64 -10.46
CA TRP A 137 22.12 -5.65 -9.38
C TRP A 137 23.50 -5.54 -8.72
N LYS A 138 23.72 -4.44 -8.03
CA LYS A 138 24.93 -4.19 -7.25
C LYS A 138 24.56 -3.47 -5.96
N LYS A 139 24.98 -3.97 -4.82
CA LYS A 139 24.68 -3.41 -3.48
C LYS A 139 23.16 -3.12 -3.29
N GLY A 140 22.30 -4.06 -3.69
CA GLY A 140 20.84 -3.92 -3.57
C GLY A 140 20.17 -2.96 -4.56
N ARG A 141 20.96 -2.29 -5.45
CA ARG A 141 20.43 -1.44 -6.52
C ARG A 141 20.30 -2.24 -7.82
N ILE A 142 19.12 -2.32 -8.38
CA ILE A 142 18.83 -2.98 -9.65
C ILE A 142 19.38 -2.14 -10.79
N ILE A 143 20.22 -2.75 -11.63
CA ILE A 143 20.87 -2.13 -12.80
C ILE A 143 20.15 -2.54 -14.06
N ASP A 144 19.94 -3.86 -14.26
CA ASP A 144 19.20 -4.41 -15.38
C ASP A 144 17.94 -5.09 -14.84
N CYS A 145 16.82 -4.89 -15.51
CA CYS A 145 15.53 -5.41 -15.09
C CYS A 145 14.65 -5.75 -16.29
N ALA A 146 13.89 -6.82 -16.19
CA ALA A 146 12.78 -7.08 -17.12
C ALA A 146 11.46 -6.78 -16.42
N PHE A 147 10.54 -6.19 -17.18
CA PHE A 147 9.17 -5.89 -16.75
C PHE A 147 8.20 -6.59 -17.68
N ALA A 148 7.08 -7.04 -17.13
CA ALA A 148 6.04 -7.65 -17.91
C ALA A 148 4.68 -6.99 -17.64
N SER A 149 3.93 -6.71 -18.70
CA SER A 149 2.56 -6.19 -18.60
C SER A 149 1.62 -7.18 -19.28
N LEU A 150 0.51 -7.52 -18.63
CA LEU A 150 -0.51 -8.39 -19.22
C LEU A 150 -1.33 -7.58 -20.24
N ILE A 151 -1.28 -7.99 -21.52
CA ILE A 151 -2.04 -7.33 -22.58
C ILE A 151 -3.42 -7.99 -22.74
N GLU A 152 -3.44 -9.33 -22.77
CA GLU A 152 -4.65 -10.10 -22.98
C GLU A 152 -4.77 -11.25 -21.98
N SER A 153 -5.98 -11.47 -21.48
CA SER A 153 -6.34 -12.54 -20.56
C SER A 153 -7.50 -13.35 -21.11
N GLY A 154 -7.23 -14.14 -22.15
CA GLY A 154 -8.15 -15.14 -22.71
C GLY A 154 -7.70 -16.56 -22.37
N ASP A 155 -7.92 -17.51 -23.30
CA ASP A 155 -7.41 -18.88 -23.20
C ASP A 155 -5.87 -18.94 -23.12
N LYS A 156 -5.20 -17.94 -23.72
CA LYS A 156 -3.77 -17.73 -23.62
C LYS A 156 -3.50 -16.34 -23.06
N LYS A 157 -2.55 -16.25 -22.12
CA LYS A 157 -2.13 -14.97 -21.56
C LYS A 157 -1.01 -14.39 -22.39
N THR A 158 -1.24 -13.20 -22.95
CA THR A 158 -0.24 -12.47 -23.73
C THR A 158 0.37 -11.38 -22.89
N TYR A 159 1.70 -11.37 -22.81
CA TYR A 159 2.47 -10.39 -22.04
C TYR A 159 3.35 -9.56 -22.98
N TYR A 160 3.38 -8.25 -22.73
CA TYR A 160 4.41 -7.36 -23.25
C TYR A 160 5.57 -7.36 -22.27
N VAL A 161 6.77 -7.67 -22.75
CA VAL A 161 7.97 -7.79 -21.92
C VAL A 161 9.02 -6.79 -22.39
N ASN A 162 9.47 -5.94 -21.46
CA ASN A 162 10.54 -4.97 -21.69
C ASN A 162 11.78 -5.40 -20.90
N ILE A 163 12.89 -5.58 -21.58
CA ILE A 163 14.19 -5.94 -20.98
C ILE A 163 15.10 -4.73 -21.02
N HIS A 164 15.30 -4.09 -19.88
CA HIS A 164 16.15 -2.93 -19.72
C HIS A 164 17.54 -3.33 -19.28
N ARG A 165 18.57 -2.92 -20.04
CA ARG A 165 19.97 -3.21 -19.75
C ARG A 165 20.84 -1.97 -19.88
N GLN A 166 21.80 -1.82 -18.97
CA GLN A 166 22.85 -0.80 -19.10
C GLN A 166 24.01 -1.37 -19.88
N VAL A 167 24.35 -0.74 -21.02
CA VAL A 167 25.46 -1.12 -21.90
C VAL A 167 26.39 0.08 -22.05
N GLY A 168 27.47 0.06 -21.30
CA GLY A 168 28.37 1.22 -21.21
C GLY A 168 27.69 2.44 -20.60
N SER A 169 27.65 3.54 -21.33
CA SER A 169 26.96 4.79 -20.93
C SER A 169 25.51 4.88 -21.41
N LYS A 170 25.02 3.91 -22.19
CA LYS A 170 23.67 3.90 -22.75
C LYS A 170 22.79 2.83 -22.12
N TYR A 171 21.48 2.98 -22.30
CA TYR A 171 20.47 2.04 -21.84
C TYR A 171 19.76 1.44 -23.06
N CYS A 172 19.77 0.12 -23.13
CA CYS A 172 19.11 -0.68 -24.17
C CYS A 172 17.80 -1.22 -23.63
N VAL A 173 16.71 -1.03 -24.33
CA VAL A 173 15.39 -1.61 -24.03
C VAL A 173 15.02 -2.57 -25.16
N GLU A 174 14.88 -3.84 -24.86
CA GLU A 174 14.38 -4.86 -25.80
C GLU A 174 12.91 -5.13 -25.51
N ASN A 175 12.08 -4.99 -26.54
CA ASN A 175 10.64 -5.20 -26.49
C ASN A 175 10.27 -6.58 -27.07
N LYS A 176 9.44 -7.34 -26.36
CA LYS A 176 9.02 -8.67 -26.75
C LYS A 176 7.54 -8.90 -26.41
N ILE A 177 6.88 -9.71 -27.23
CA ILE A 177 5.57 -10.28 -26.90
C ILE A 177 5.77 -11.74 -26.51
N ILE A 178 5.27 -12.14 -25.37
CA ILE A 178 5.33 -13.51 -24.87
C ILE A 178 3.91 -14.05 -24.68
N ILE A 179 3.60 -15.10 -25.39
CA ILE A 179 2.31 -15.80 -25.30
C ILE A 179 2.51 -17.03 -24.43
N ALA A 180 1.95 -17.00 -23.23
CA ALA A 180 2.02 -18.08 -22.26
C ALA A 180 0.92 -19.12 -22.55
N ASN A 181 1.30 -20.37 -22.73
CA ASN A 181 0.39 -21.50 -22.89
C ASN A 181 -0.03 -22.06 -21.52
N ASN A 182 -1.15 -22.79 -21.49
CA ASN A 182 -1.68 -23.39 -20.24
C ASN A 182 -0.80 -24.52 -19.67
N ASP A 183 0.06 -25.10 -20.48
CA ASP A 183 1.04 -26.14 -20.09
C ASP A 183 2.33 -25.56 -19.46
N GLY A 184 2.42 -24.23 -19.34
CA GLY A 184 3.59 -23.53 -18.80
C GLY A 184 4.66 -23.20 -19.84
N THR A 185 4.50 -23.64 -21.10
CA THR A 185 5.36 -23.25 -22.22
C THR A 185 5.03 -21.82 -22.69
N PHE A 186 5.85 -21.28 -23.56
CA PHE A 186 5.63 -19.96 -24.15
C PHE A 186 6.00 -19.96 -25.63
N ASN A 187 5.44 -18.99 -26.36
CA ASN A 187 5.85 -18.64 -27.73
C ASN A 187 6.16 -17.14 -27.78
N GLU A 188 7.11 -16.75 -28.62
CA GLU A 188 7.27 -15.33 -28.95
C GLU A 188 6.18 -14.92 -29.94
N GLY A 189 5.51 -13.81 -29.67
CA GLY A 189 4.53 -13.18 -30.56
C GLY A 189 5.17 -12.07 -31.40
N GLU A 190 4.41 -11.59 -32.38
CA GLU A 190 4.84 -10.45 -33.20
C GLU A 190 4.60 -9.13 -32.45
N LEU A 191 5.59 -8.23 -32.49
CA LEU A 191 5.42 -6.87 -31.98
C LEU A 191 4.48 -6.07 -32.87
N PRO A 192 3.68 -5.15 -32.32
CA PRO A 192 2.93 -4.17 -33.09
C PRO A 192 3.88 -3.37 -34.02
N LYS A 193 3.43 -3.07 -35.25
CA LYS A 193 4.24 -2.42 -36.30
C LYS A 193 4.84 -1.06 -35.86
N ASN A 194 4.25 -0.41 -34.89
CA ASN A 194 4.69 0.87 -34.34
C ASN A 194 5.63 0.72 -33.14
N VAL A 195 5.99 -0.49 -32.73
CA VAL A 195 6.89 -0.75 -31.61
C VAL A 195 8.24 -1.22 -32.13
N MET A 196 9.31 -0.51 -31.78
CA MET A 196 10.67 -0.88 -32.14
C MET A 196 11.14 -2.07 -31.27
N PRO A 197 11.70 -3.14 -31.87
CA PRO A 197 12.19 -4.28 -31.10
C PRO A 197 13.32 -3.92 -30.11
N VAL A 198 14.13 -2.94 -30.45
CA VAL A 198 15.24 -2.46 -29.63
C VAL A 198 15.28 -0.94 -29.68
N VAL A 199 15.31 -0.33 -28.50
CA VAL A 199 15.42 1.12 -28.31
C VAL A 199 16.67 1.44 -27.50
N TRP A 200 17.40 2.46 -27.89
CA TRP A 200 18.57 2.96 -27.18
C TRP A 200 18.29 4.34 -26.61
N ASN A 201 18.54 4.49 -25.31
CA ASN A 201 18.33 5.73 -24.57
C ASN A 201 19.65 6.19 -23.93
N ASP A 202 19.79 7.51 -23.75
CA ASP A 202 20.93 8.11 -23.02
C ASP A 202 20.65 8.18 -21.51
N VAL A 203 19.40 7.96 -21.09
CA VAL A 203 18.95 7.93 -19.71
C VAL A 203 18.30 6.60 -19.37
N LYS A 204 18.26 6.27 -18.08
CA LYS A 204 17.55 5.11 -17.55
C LYS A 204 16.04 5.38 -17.60
N THR A 205 15.29 4.46 -18.17
CA THR A 205 13.83 4.58 -18.35
C THR A 205 13.06 3.58 -17.49
N PHE A 206 13.47 3.39 -16.26
CA PHE A 206 12.69 2.74 -15.21
C PHE A 206 13.18 3.16 -13.82
N GLN A 207 12.29 3.26 -12.86
CA GLN A 207 12.61 3.58 -11.47
C GLN A 207 11.98 2.55 -10.55
N ILE A 208 12.81 1.97 -9.69
CA ILE A 208 12.34 0.99 -8.71
C ILE A 208 12.02 1.69 -7.40
N ILE A 209 10.84 1.42 -6.86
CA ILE A 209 10.43 1.83 -5.52
C ILE A 209 10.21 0.60 -4.64
N LYS A 210 10.50 0.74 -3.36
CA LYS A 210 10.31 -0.32 -2.35
C LYS A 210 10.22 0.30 -0.97
N PRO A 211 9.56 -0.35 0.01
CA PRO A 211 9.65 0.07 1.39
C PRO A 211 11.10 0.14 1.84
N ASN A 212 11.51 1.22 2.52
CA ASN A 212 12.88 1.38 3.01
C ASN A 212 13.08 0.58 4.29
N ILE A 213 12.95 -0.73 4.19
CA ILE A 213 13.22 -1.71 5.24
C ILE A 213 14.16 -2.77 4.71
N VAL A 214 14.94 -3.37 5.61
CA VAL A 214 15.86 -4.46 5.23
C VAL A 214 15.05 -5.71 4.92
N ASN A 215 15.33 -6.32 3.76
CA ASN A 215 14.77 -7.62 3.42
C ASN A 215 15.47 -8.70 4.26
N ASN A 216 14.87 -9.07 5.39
CA ASN A 216 15.39 -10.09 6.30
C ASN A 216 14.98 -11.53 5.91
N ILE A 217 14.17 -11.69 4.88
CA ILE A 217 13.77 -13.00 4.34
C ILE A 217 14.84 -13.52 3.38
N ASP A 218 15.33 -12.63 2.48
CA ASP A 218 16.39 -12.93 1.53
C ASP A 218 17.29 -11.70 1.37
N MET A 219 18.33 -11.62 2.20
CA MET A 219 19.24 -10.47 2.27
C MET A 219 20.04 -10.24 0.97
N GLY A 220 20.18 -11.25 0.13
CA GLY A 220 20.86 -11.16 -1.16
C GLY A 220 19.98 -10.65 -2.30
N ASN A 221 18.68 -10.62 -2.10
CA ASN A 221 17.70 -10.23 -3.11
C ASN A 221 17.58 -8.70 -3.20
N PRO A 222 17.63 -8.12 -4.42
CA PRO A 222 17.50 -6.68 -4.59
C PRO A 222 16.06 -6.17 -4.43
N MET A 223 15.06 -7.06 -4.46
CA MET A 223 13.65 -6.72 -4.23
C MET A 223 13.40 -6.42 -2.76
N GLY A 224 12.45 -5.56 -2.50
CA GLY A 224 11.97 -5.26 -1.16
C GLY A 224 10.95 -6.28 -0.67
N MET A 225 10.51 -6.14 0.57
CA MET A 225 9.48 -7.00 1.19
C MET A 225 8.26 -6.16 1.59
N ALA A 226 7.10 -6.81 1.73
CA ALA A 226 5.89 -6.17 2.21
C ALA A 226 6.11 -5.50 3.56
N ILE A 227 5.55 -4.31 3.77
CA ILE A 227 5.70 -3.56 5.02
C ILE A 227 5.21 -4.36 6.24
N PHE A 228 4.19 -5.19 6.04
CA PHE A 228 3.61 -6.05 7.06
C PHE A 228 4.21 -7.47 7.12
N ALA A 229 5.25 -7.77 6.33
CA ALA A 229 5.79 -9.14 6.25
C ALA A 229 6.23 -9.70 7.62
N ASN A 230 6.78 -8.85 8.49
CA ASN A 230 7.16 -9.20 9.85
C ASN A 230 6.02 -9.07 10.88
N ALA A 231 4.82 -8.66 10.46
CA ALA A 231 3.64 -8.49 11.31
C ALA A 231 2.51 -9.52 10.99
N ILE A 232 2.83 -10.59 10.25
CA ILE A 232 1.85 -11.61 9.86
C ILE A 232 1.24 -12.31 11.08
N ASP A 233 2.02 -12.54 12.13
CA ASP A 233 1.51 -13.22 13.32
C ASP A 233 0.57 -12.33 14.14
N GLU A 234 0.83 -11.02 14.19
CA GLU A 234 -0.11 -10.05 14.77
C GLU A 234 -1.41 -10.00 13.97
N MET A 235 -1.33 -9.99 12.64
CA MET A 235 -2.53 -10.01 11.77
C MET A 235 -3.35 -11.30 11.98
N LYS A 236 -2.69 -12.46 12.12
CA LYS A 236 -3.40 -13.72 12.47
C LYS A 236 -4.12 -13.60 13.81
N THR A 237 -3.46 -13.02 14.80
CA THR A 237 -4.04 -12.83 16.14
C THR A 237 -5.20 -11.86 16.11
N ILE A 238 -5.08 -10.74 15.39
CA ILE A 238 -6.14 -9.76 15.17
C ILE A 238 -7.38 -10.43 14.54
N ASP A 239 -7.19 -11.15 13.44
CA ASP A 239 -8.29 -11.83 12.75
C ASP A 239 -8.92 -12.94 13.60
N LEU A 240 -8.11 -13.66 14.41
CA LEU A 240 -8.62 -14.66 15.35
C LEU A 240 -9.49 -14.03 16.44
N ILE A 241 -9.06 -12.92 17.05
CA ILE A 241 -9.81 -12.20 18.08
C ILE A 241 -11.10 -11.64 17.47
N TYR A 242 -11.02 -11.04 16.28
CA TYR A 242 -12.15 -10.47 15.57
C TYR A 242 -13.21 -11.53 15.20
N ASP A 243 -12.79 -12.69 14.71
CA ASP A 243 -13.65 -13.83 14.43
C ASP A 243 -14.30 -14.37 15.71
N SER A 244 -13.50 -14.52 16.78
CA SER A 244 -13.99 -14.96 18.10
C SER A 244 -15.01 -13.99 18.69
N TYR A 245 -14.77 -12.67 18.58
CA TYR A 245 -15.71 -11.64 19.04
C TYR A 245 -17.08 -11.75 18.33
N LYS A 246 -17.07 -11.92 17.00
CA LYS A 246 -18.31 -12.18 16.26
C LYS A 246 -19.02 -13.46 16.71
N ASN A 247 -18.26 -14.51 17.01
CA ASN A 247 -18.82 -15.77 17.51
C ASN A 247 -19.42 -15.64 18.90
N GLU A 248 -18.94 -14.73 19.77
CA GLU A 248 -19.59 -14.43 21.04
C GLU A 248 -21.06 -14.02 20.86
N PHE A 249 -21.33 -13.15 19.87
CA PHE A 249 -22.71 -12.76 19.57
C PHE A 249 -23.57 -13.92 19.02
N ASN A 250 -22.97 -14.78 18.19
CA ASN A 250 -23.66 -15.93 17.64
C ASN A 250 -23.94 -17.01 18.70
N LEU A 251 -23.00 -17.24 19.62
CA LEU A 251 -23.10 -18.22 20.68
C LEU A 251 -23.85 -17.69 21.92
N GLY A 252 -23.76 -16.39 22.17
CA GLY A 252 -24.40 -15.68 23.27
C GLY A 252 -25.88 -15.42 23.07
N LYS A 253 -26.47 -15.84 21.94
CA LYS A 253 -27.93 -15.80 21.76
C LYS A 253 -28.60 -16.56 22.86
N LYS A 254 -29.63 -15.96 23.44
CA LYS A 254 -30.47 -16.61 24.45
C LYS A 254 -31.02 -17.93 23.88
N ARG A 255 -30.86 -19.03 24.62
CA ARG A 255 -31.36 -20.32 24.24
C ARG A 255 -32.25 -20.83 25.37
N ILE A 256 -33.44 -21.31 25.02
CA ILE A 256 -34.38 -21.86 25.92
C ILE A 256 -34.50 -23.36 25.62
N PHE A 257 -34.17 -24.19 26.58
CA PHE A 257 -34.31 -25.65 26.46
C PHE A 257 -35.61 -26.06 27.12
N VAL A 258 -36.41 -26.77 26.35
CA VAL A 258 -37.75 -27.23 26.78
C VAL A 258 -37.78 -28.75 26.75
N LYS A 259 -38.29 -29.39 27.82
CA LYS A 259 -38.49 -30.83 27.82
C LYS A 259 -39.54 -31.23 26.80
N SER A 260 -39.32 -32.37 26.16
CA SER A 260 -40.23 -32.91 25.14
C SER A 260 -41.66 -33.13 25.69
N GLY A 261 -41.78 -33.47 26.96
CA GLY A 261 -43.09 -33.62 27.62
C GLY A 261 -43.86 -32.32 27.87
N ALA A 262 -43.21 -31.15 27.74
CA ALA A 262 -43.85 -29.84 27.78
C ALA A 262 -44.36 -29.35 26.41
N LEU A 263 -44.09 -30.10 25.35
CA LEU A 263 -44.58 -29.81 24.00
C LEU A 263 -46.02 -30.35 23.88
N ASN A 264 -46.93 -29.56 23.32
CA ASN A 264 -48.26 -30.05 23.00
C ASN A 264 -48.19 -31.13 21.92
N ILE A 265 -48.88 -32.24 22.16
CA ILE A 265 -49.08 -33.28 21.16
C ILE A 265 -50.37 -32.94 20.43
N ASP A 266 -50.32 -32.70 19.13
CA ASP A 266 -51.52 -32.63 18.30
C ASP A 266 -52.06 -34.06 18.09
N LEU A 267 -53.15 -34.35 18.72
CA LEU A 267 -53.78 -35.70 18.71
C LEU A 267 -54.49 -35.98 17.38
N GLU A 268 -54.72 -35.03 16.52
CA GLU A 268 -55.41 -35.26 15.24
C GLU A 268 -54.52 -35.93 14.18
N ASN A 269 -53.20 -35.72 14.22
CA ASN A 269 -52.26 -36.28 13.23
C ASN A 269 -51.20 -37.21 13.84
N GLY A 270 -51.14 -37.34 15.16
CA GLY A 270 -50.15 -38.22 15.81
C GLY A 270 -48.73 -37.70 15.88
N ASP A 271 -48.47 -36.49 15.39
CA ASP A 271 -47.18 -35.83 15.42
C ASP A 271 -47.10 -34.86 16.62
N ALA A 272 -46.00 -34.87 17.34
CA ALA A 272 -45.71 -33.88 18.36
C ALA A 272 -45.45 -32.52 17.70
N VAL A 273 -46.43 -31.62 17.76
CA VAL A 273 -46.24 -30.24 17.27
C VAL A 273 -45.59 -29.43 18.39
N PRO A 274 -44.41 -28.85 18.17
CA PRO A 274 -43.85 -27.95 19.18
C PRO A 274 -44.77 -26.75 19.38
N VAL A 275 -44.95 -26.35 20.63
CA VAL A 275 -45.72 -25.14 21.02
C VAL A 275 -45.10 -23.86 20.45
N PHE A 276 -43.90 -23.96 19.95
CA PHE A 276 -43.10 -22.85 19.42
C PHE A 276 -42.94 -22.97 17.90
N ASP A 277 -42.98 -21.84 17.19
CA ASP A 277 -42.84 -21.76 15.74
C ASP A 277 -41.48 -22.37 15.29
N GLU A 278 -41.48 -23.15 14.20
CA GLU A 278 -40.28 -23.71 13.57
C GLU A 278 -39.22 -22.63 13.21
N ASN A 279 -39.65 -21.39 13.05
CA ASN A 279 -38.78 -20.24 12.82
C ASN A 279 -38.14 -19.68 14.11
N ASP A 280 -38.57 -20.19 15.29
CA ASP A 280 -38.10 -19.71 16.59
C ASP A 280 -36.80 -20.43 16.98
N ILE A 281 -35.67 -19.90 16.49
CA ILE A 281 -34.33 -20.48 16.68
C ILE A 281 -33.80 -20.42 18.12
N GLU A 282 -34.61 -19.88 19.05
CA GLU A 282 -34.23 -19.74 20.46
C GLU A 282 -34.64 -20.95 21.31
N PHE A 283 -35.52 -21.85 20.83
CA PHE A 283 -36.03 -23.00 21.56
C PHE A 283 -35.42 -24.31 21.08
N TYR A 284 -35.02 -25.15 22.01
CA TYR A 284 -34.43 -26.47 21.79
C TYR A 284 -35.12 -27.54 22.61
N ALA A 285 -35.63 -28.59 21.99
CA ALA A 285 -36.17 -29.74 22.67
C ALA A 285 -35.07 -30.57 23.36
N MET A 286 -35.30 -30.96 24.61
CA MET A 286 -34.43 -31.87 25.36
C MET A 286 -35.19 -33.16 25.72
N PRO A 287 -34.46 -34.30 25.83
CA PRO A 287 -35.05 -35.52 26.37
C PRO A 287 -35.61 -35.31 27.77
N ASP A 288 -36.69 -36.02 28.12
CA ASP A 288 -37.21 -36.05 29.47
C ASP A 288 -36.29 -36.87 30.36
N GLU A 289 -35.53 -36.19 31.25
CA GLU A 289 -34.79 -36.83 32.34
C GLU A 289 -35.45 -36.49 33.68
N ASP A 290 -35.54 -37.48 34.54
CA ASP A 290 -36.12 -37.32 35.88
C ASP A 290 -35.31 -36.32 36.72
N GLY A 291 -36.01 -35.35 37.33
CA GLY A 291 -35.42 -34.45 38.31
C GLY A 291 -34.87 -33.11 37.79
N THR A 292 -35.06 -32.75 36.51
CA THR A 292 -34.69 -31.45 35.96
C THR A 292 -35.91 -30.56 35.73
N ASP A 293 -35.68 -29.21 35.69
CA ASP A 293 -36.72 -28.23 35.38
C ASP A 293 -37.28 -28.43 33.97
N MET A 294 -38.59 -28.17 33.78
CA MET A 294 -39.25 -28.28 32.45
C MET A 294 -38.70 -27.32 31.43
N ILE A 295 -38.22 -26.16 31.86
CA ILE A 295 -37.65 -25.10 31.03
C ILE A 295 -36.30 -24.69 31.63
N ARG A 296 -35.26 -24.71 30.83
CA ARG A 296 -33.92 -24.26 31.21
C ARG A 296 -33.46 -23.13 30.29
N GLU A 297 -33.24 -21.98 30.86
CA GLU A 297 -32.65 -20.84 30.16
C GLU A 297 -31.12 -20.94 30.24
N SER A 298 -30.46 -20.78 29.09
CA SER A 298 -29.02 -20.64 29.01
C SER A 298 -28.68 -19.22 28.53
N LYS A 299 -28.05 -18.46 29.43
CA LYS A 299 -27.60 -17.09 29.15
C LYS A 299 -26.10 -17.03 29.39
N PHE A 300 -25.38 -16.54 28.42
CA PHE A 300 -23.94 -16.31 28.52
C PHE A 300 -23.65 -14.80 28.42
N ASP A 301 -22.81 -14.31 29.28
CA ASP A 301 -22.32 -12.94 29.18
C ASP A 301 -21.31 -12.83 28.02
N ILE A 302 -21.49 -11.80 27.21
CA ILE A 302 -20.59 -11.51 26.10
C ILE A 302 -19.33 -10.84 26.66
N ARG A 303 -18.17 -11.43 26.42
CA ARG A 303 -16.87 -10.93 26.89
C ARG A 303 -16.35 -9.77 26.04
N ALA A 304 -17.14 -8.70 25.89
CA ALA A 304 -16.85 -7.58 25.00
C ALA A 304 -15.55 -6.86 25.38
N GLU A 305 -15.33 -6.55 26.66
CA GLU A 305 -14.15 -5.84 27.15
C GLU A 305 -12.85 -6.62 26.94
N GLN A 306 -12.88 -7.95 27.14
CA GLN A 306 -11.70 -8.79 26.94
C GLN A 306 -11.31 -8.86 25.47
N HIS A 307 -12.29 -8.97 24.56
CA HIS A 307 -12.05 -8.94 23.13
C HIS A 307 -11.54 -7.57 22.68
N ASP A 308 -12.12 -6.50 23.19
CA ASP A 308 -11.72 -5.13 22.87
C ASP A 308 -10.27 -4.85 23.31
N THR A 309 -9.93 -5.18 24.57
CA THR A 309 -8.57 -5.04 25.09
C THR A 309 -7.57 -5.88 24.31
N GLY A 310 -7.91 -7.14 24.02
CA GLY A 310 -7.05 -8.04 23.24
C GLY A 310 -6.81 -7.54 21.82
N LEU A 311 -7.86 -7.05 21.17
CA LEU A 311 -7.80 -6.52 19.80
C LEU A 311 -6.96 -5.23 19.76
N GLN A 312 -7.21 -4.28 20.67
CA GLN A 312 -6.45 -3.03 20.76
C GLN A 312 -4.97 -3.27 21.01
N THR A 313 -4.63 -4.20 21.91
CA THR A 313 -3.22 -4.56 22.18
C THR A 313 -2.51 -5.08 20.91
N ASN A 314 -3.16 -5.95 20.15
CA ASN A 314 -2.57 -6.49 18.93
C ASN A 314 -2.55 -5.47 17.78
N LEU A 315 -3.49 -4.54 17.70
CA LEU A 315 -3.45 -3.42 16.76
C LEU A 315 -2.28 -2.48 17.07
N ASN A 316 -1.98 -2.22 18.34
CA ASN A 316 -0.82 -1.42 18.73
C ASN A 316 0.49 -2.12 18.35
N LEU A 317 0.61 -3.43 18.61
CA LEU A 317 1.78 -4.22 18.19
C LEU A 317 1.95 -4.25 16.67
N TYR A 318 0.85 -4.40 15.93
CA TYR A 318 0.84 -4.32 14.48
C TYR A 318 1.32 -2.95 14.01
N GLY A 319 0.72 -1.86 14.52
CA GLY A 319 1.10 -0.49 14.20
C GLY A 319 2.59 -0.23 14.41
N LYS A 320 3.12 -0.69 15.54
CA LYS A 320 4.56 -0.60 15.86
C LYS A 320 5.43 -1.36 14.84
N LYS A 321 5.05 -2.58 14.48
CA LYS A 321 5.81 -3.40 13.52
C LYS A 321 5.84 -2.86 12.10
N ILE A 322 4.75 -2.21 11.68
CA ILE A 322 4.69 -1.59 10.35
C ILE A 322 5.17 -0.12 10.33
N GLY A 323 5.55 0.43 11.49
CA GLY A 323 6.19 1.75 11.60
C GLY A 323 5.26 2.92 11.91
N PHE A 324 3.99 2.67 12.25
CA PHE A 324 3.05 3.72 12.71
C PHE A 324 3.14 4.03 14.22
N GLY A 325 3.96 3.26 14.97
CA GLY A 325 4.06 3.40 16.42
C GLY A 325 2.87 2.81 17.19
N ASP A 326 2.87 3.00 18.51
CA ASP A 326 1.91 2.35 19.42
C ASP A 326 0.47 2.93 19.30
N ASN A 327 0.32 4.13 18.78
CA ASN A 327 -0.97 4.85 18.71
C ASN A 327 -1.59 4.88 17.30
N GLY A 328 -0.95 4.27 16.28
CA GLY A 328 -1.35 4.36 14.89
C GLY A 328 -2.77 3.83 14.60
N TYR A 329 -3.22 2.81 15.35
CA TYR A 329 -4.52 2.16 15.19
C TYR A 329 -5.35 2.17 16.49
N LYS A 330 -5.19 3.21 17.31
CA LYS A 330 -5.96 3.38 18.53
C LYS A 330 -7.33 3.97 18.21
N TRP A 331 -8.41 3.31 18.63
CA TRP A 331 -9.78 3.80 18.40
C TRP A 331 -10.44 4.50 19.58
N GLU A 332 -9.81 4.51 20.74
CA GLU A 332 -10.31 5.31 21.86
C GLU A 332 -10.18 6.81 21.54
N LYS A 333 -11.27 7.52 21.65
CA LYS A 333 -11.25 8.99 21.66
C LYS A 333 -10.57 9.44 22.95
N GLY A 334 -9.27 9.66 22.88
CA GLY A 334 -8.50 10.26 23.96
C GLY A 334 -8.94 11.70 24.24
N GLN A 335 -8.48 12.26 25.34
CA GLN A 335 -8.61 13.69 25.64
C GLN A 335 -8.01 14.51 24.50
N VAL A 336 -8.54 15.70 24.28
CA VAL A 336 -7.96 16.64 23.32
C VAL A 336 -6.49 16.89 23.71
N LYS A 337 -5.57 16.40 22.88
CA LYS A 337 -4.13 16.55 23.06
C LYS A 337 -3.67 17.88 22.51
N THR A 338 -2.62 18.44 23.10
CA THR A 338 -1.93 19.59 22.53
C THR A 338 -1.19 19.18 21.24
N ALA A 339 -0.89 20.16 20.37
CA ALA A 339 -0.12 19.91 19.15
C ALA A 339 1.23 19.23 19.46
N THR A 340 1.93 19.70 20.50
CA THR A 340 3.21 19.12 20.96
C THR A 340 3.08 17.65 21.40
N GLU A 341 2.02 17.32 22.15
CA GLU A 341 1.75 15.92 22.55
C GLU A 341 1.46 15.04 21.34
N THR A 342 0.69 15.55 20.38
CA THR A 342 0.38 14.83 19.14
C THR A 342 1.65 14.58 18.30
N ILE A 343 2.54 15.57 18.19
CA ILE A 343 3.82 15.42 17.50
C ILE A 343 4.72 14.42 18.22
N SER A 344 4.79 14.49 19.56
CA SER A 344 5.57 13.55 20.36
C SER A 344 5.06 12.11 20.19
N ASP A 345 3.76 11.89 20.26
CA ASP A 345 3.13 10.58 20.10
C ASP A 345 3.36 9.98 18.70
N ASN A 346 3.42 10.82 17.67
CA ASN A 346 3.61 10.42 16.29
C ASN A 346 5.08 10.47 15.82
N SER A 347 6.03 10.78 16.71
CA SER A 347 7.44 11.00 16.35
C SER A 347 8.10 9.77 15.68
N GLU A 348 7.69 8.55 16.02
CA GLU A 348 8.18 7.33 15.40
C GLU A 348 7.64 7.21 13.96
N MET A 349 6.35 7.44 13.75
CA MET A 349 5.73 7.44 12.43
C MET A 349 6.39 8.45 11.50
N PHE A 350 6.66 9.67 11.98
CA PHE A 350 7.30 10.72 11.19
C PHE A 350 8.71 10.35 10.74
N ARG A 351 9.54 9.79 11.64
CA ARG A 351 10.87 9.29 11.25
C ARG A 351 10.78 8.19 10.19
N ASN A 352 9.75 7.35 10.26
CA ASN A 352 9.55 6.30 9.27
C ASN A 352 9.03 6.86 7.93
N ILE A 353 8.21 7.91 7.92
CA ILE A 353 7.82 8.63 6.70
C ILE A 353 9.08 9.13 5.99
N GLN A 354 9.89 9.96 6.64
CA GLN A 354 11.14 10.49 6.09
C GLN A 354 12.08 9.37 5.61
N LYS A 355 12.16 8.26 6.33
CA LYS A 355 12.93 7.10 5.92
C LYS A 355 12.46 6.52 4.59
N HIS A 356 11.16 6.47 4.33
CA HIS A 356 10.60 5.97 3.07
C HIS A 356 10.76 6.98 1.94
N GLU A 357 10.66 8.27 2.20
CA GLU A 357 10.87 9.36 1.25
C GLU A 357 12.27 9.30 0.62
N VAL A 358 13.31 8.95 1.39
CA VAL A 358 14.70 8.79 0.90
C VAL A 358 14.83 7.84 -0.30
N ILE A 359 13.92 6.86 -0.45
CA ILE A 359 13.91 5.97 -1.62
C ILE A 359 12.97 6.49 -2.71
N LEU A 360 11.86 7.08 -2.33
CA LEU A 360 10.85 7.57 -3.27
C LEU A 360 11.34 8.81 -4.04
N GLU A 361 12.00 9.75 -3.37
CA GLU A 361 12.49 10.98 -3.97
C GLU A 361 13.40 10.75 -5.19
N PRO A 362 14.50 9.95 -5.11
CA PRO A 362 15.35 9.68 -6.27
C PRO A 362 14.61 8.95 -7.40
N ALA A 363 13.59 8.14 -7.07
CA ALA A 363 12.79 7.47 -8.08
C ALA A 363 11.90 8.48 -8.84
N LEU A 364 11.28 9.43 -8.14
CA LEU A 364 10.49 10.49 -8.75
C LEU A 364 11.36 11.43 -9.60
N ILE A 365 12.54 11.81 -9.10
CA ILE A 365 13.50 12.64 -9.88
C ILE A 365 13.92 11.91 -11.16
N GLY A 366 14.33 10.64 -11.06
CA GLY A 366 14.73 9.85 -12.23
C GLY A 366 13.59 9.64 -13.23
N MET A 367 12.34 9.52 -12.76
CA MET A 367 11.14 9.48 -13.61
C MET A 367 10.97 10.80 -14.39
N VAL A 368 11.08 11.94 -13.72
CA VAL A 368 10.98 13.26 -14.35
C VAL A 368 12.05 13.43 -15.44
N GLU A 369 13.30 13.08 -15.13
CA GLU A 369 14.41 13.12 -16.09
C GLU A 369 14.13 12.26 -17.33
N ALA A 370 13.62 11.04 -17.12
CA ALA A 370 13.26 10.12 -18.19
C ALA A 370 12.11 10.65 -19.06
N LEU A 371 11.05 11.20 -18.43
CA LEU A 371 9.90 11.76 -19.15
C LEU A 371 10.26 12.96 -20.00
N ILE A 372 11.05 13.89 -19.47
CA ILE A 372 11.52 15.06 -20.22
C ILE A 372 12.44 14.63 -21.37
N TYR A 373 13.34 13.66 -21.14
CA TYR A 373 14.17 13.07 -22.18
C TYR A 373 13.33 12.43 -23.30
N LEU A 374 12.35 11.61 -22.95
CA LEU A 374 11.47 10.95 -23.92
C LEU A 374 10.65 11.97 -24.75
N LYS A 375 10.28 13.11 -24.15
CA LYS A 375 9.57 14.18 -24.84
C LYS A 375 10.46 14.99 -25.77
N THR A 376 11.66 15.37 -25.28
CA THR A 376 12.53 16.34 -25.96
C THR A 376 13.64 15.70 -26.79
N GLY A 377 13.99 14.44 -26.54
CA GLY A 377 15.15 13.75 -27.12
C GLY A 377 16.50 14.23 -26.56
N LYS A 378 16.51 15.05 -25.50
CA LYS A 378 17.72 15.60 -24.90
C LYS A 378 17.79 15.21 -23.42
N VAL A 379 19.02 14.89 -22.96
CA VAL A 379 19.25 14.64 -21.53
C VAL A 379 18.88 15.90 -20.75
N TYR A 380 18.04 15.73 -19.75
CA TYR A 380 17.61 16.82 -18.90
C TYR A 380 18.74 17.21 -17.93
N THR A 381 19.03 18.50 -17.86
CA THR A 381 20.10 19.08 -17.02
C THR A 381 19.57 20.13 -16.04
N GLY A 382 18.25 20.29 -15.97
CA GLY A 382 17.62 21.22 -15.05
C GLY A 382 17.46 20.62 -13.66
N ASP A 383 17.12 21.47 -12.69
CA ASP A 383 16.86 21.06 -11.32
C ASP A 383 15.45 20.48 -11.19
N THR A 384 15.31 19.41 -10.42
CA THR A 384 14.02 18.82 -10.01
C THR A 384 14.00 18.70 -8.50
N THR A 385 12.96 19.22 -7.89
CA THR A 385 12.74 19.17 -6.44
C THR A 385 11.41 18.47 -6.15
N ILE A 386 11.45 17.50 -5.25
CA ILE A 386 10.25 16.85 -4.73
C ILE A 386 9.97 17.43 -3.36
N ASN A 387 8.77 17.95 -3.16
CA ASN A 387 8.34 18.47 -1.88
C ASN A 387 7.24 17.56 -1.33
N PHE A 388 7.57 16.80 -0.29
CA PHE A 388 6.63 15.96 0.43
C PHE A 388 5.81 16.77 1.44
N ASP A 389 4.63 16.25 1.82
CA ASP A 389 3.77 16.92 2.80
C ASP A 389 4.26 16.70 4.23
N ASP A 390 5.19 17.51 4.67
CA ASP A 390 5.65 17.54 6.08
C ASP A 390 4.71 18.26 7.04
N SER A 391 3.53 18.70 6.60
CA SER A 391 2.62 19.51 7.43
C SER A 391 2.11 18.76 8.68
N ILE A 392 2.22 17.43 8.68
CA ILE A 392 1.85 16.56 9.82
C ILE A 392 3.01 16.45 10.83
N ILE A 393 4.25 16.72 10.40
CA ILE A 393 5.48 16.52 11.15
C ILE A 393 5.84 17.74 12.00
N GLU A 394 5.55 18.93 11.48
CA GLU A 394 5.93 20.19 12.10
C GLU A 394 4.68 20.96 12.54
N ASP A 395 4.70 21.48 13.76
CA ASP A 395 3.76 22.53 14.12
C ASP A 395 4.09 23.78 13.31
N MET A 396 3.48 23.90 12.13
CA MET A 396 3.71 25.01 11.21
C MET A 396 3.47 26.38 11.86
N ALA A 397 2.64 26.45 12.90
CA ALA A 397 2.45 27.67 13.66
C ALA A 397 3.70 27.98 14.49
N GLU A 398 4.32 26.96 15.10
CA GLU A 398 5.55 27.11 15.87
C GLU A 398 6.76 27.39 14.95
N VAL A 399 6.89 26.69 13.82
CA VAL A 399 7.94 26.97 12.81
C VAL A 399 7.84 28.41 12.31
N LYS A 400 6.64 28.86 11.98
CA LYS A 400 6.39 30.24 11.54
C LYS A 400 6.68 31.25 12.65
N ARG A 401 6.31 30.94 13.89
CA ARG A 401 6.59 31.79 15.05
C ARG A 401 8.09 31.89 15.27
N GLN A 402 8.82 30.78 15.26
CA GLN A 402 10.26 30.74 15.47
C GLN A 402 11.01 31.46 14.33
N ALA A 403 10.66 31.17 13.07
CA ALA A 403 11.25 31.86 11.93
C ALA A 403 10.99 33.38 11.96
N MET A 404 9.82 33.83 12.42
CA MET A 404 9.52 35.24 12.57
C MET A 404 10.37 35.91 13.68
N ILE A 405 10.62 35.19 14.78
CA ILE A 405 11.51 35.64 15.83
C ILE A 405 12.94 35.82 15.29
N GLU A 406 13.45 34.82 14.60
CA GLU A 406 14.79 34.81 14.01
C GLU A 406 14.95 35.89 12.92
N TYR A 407 13.93 36.09 12.08
CA TYR A 407 13.88 37.17 11.10
C TYR A 407 13.91 38.57 11.78
N ASN A 408 13.09 38.79 12.82
CA ASN A 408 13.06 40.03 13.54
C ASN A 408 14.36 40.29 14.34
N ALA A 409 15.06 39.24 14.76
CA ALA A 409 16.35 39.29 15.40
C ALA A 409 17.51 39.48 14.39
N GLY A 410 17.25 39.49 13.08
CA GLY A 410 18.27 39.62 12.05
C GLY A 410 19.17 38.41 11.90
N ILE A 411 18.74 37.22 12.36
CA ILE A 411 19.50 35.97 12.29
C ILE A 411 19.33 35.34 10.91
N ILE A 412 18.11 35.39 10.36
CA ILE A 412 17.77 34.95 9.02
C ILE A 412 17.29 36.12 8.16
N ASP A 413 17.52 36.06 6.87
CA ASP A 413 17.03 37.05 5.92
C ASP A 413 15.58 36.75 5.47
N LYS A 414 15.04 37.61 4.62
CA LYS A 414 13.68 37.47 4.09
C LYS A 414 13.54 36.27 3.16
N VAL A 415 14.59 35.93 2.41
CA VAL A 415 14.59 34.78 1.50
C VAL A 415 14.60 33.50 2.33
N GLU A 416 15.49 33.39 3.30
CA GLU A 416 15.57 32.25 4.23
C GLU A 416 14.26 32.04 5.00
N TYR A 417 13.61 33.16 5.44
CA TYR A 417 12.29 33.09 6.07
C TYR A 417 11.26 32.45 5.14
N TYR A 418 11.21 32.86 3.85
CA TYR A 418 10.26 32.29 2.89
C TYR A 418 10.57 30.83 2.57
N VAL A 419 11.84 30.49 2.36
CA VAL A 419 12.28 29.10 2.14
C VAL A 419 11.85 28.20 3.31
N ARG A 420 12.13 28.62 4.56
CA ARG A 420 11.84 27.84 5.75
C ARG A 420 10.36 27.71 6.07
N VAL A 421 9.58 28.80 5.93
CA VAL A 421 8.15 28.84 6.30
C VAL A 421 7.27 28.24 5.21
N TYR A 422 7.61 28.47 3.95
CA TYR A 422 6.78 28.03 2.81
C TYR A 422 7.39 26.85 2.07
N LYS A 423 8.56 26.35 2.49
CA LYS A 423 9.27 25.20 1.90
C LYS A 423 9.41 25.31 0.38
N ILE A 424 9.68 26.51 -0.11
CA ILE A 424 9.93 26.81 -1.53
C ILE A 424 11.42 26.98 -1.80
N THR A 425 11.82 26.85 -3.05
CA THR A 425 13.22 27.07 -3.44
C THR A 425 13.65 28.53 -3.24
N GLU A 426 14.94 28.77 -3.09
CA GLU A 426 15.50 30.10 -2.95
C GLU A 426 15.12 31.02 -4.14
N SER A 427 15.15 30.48 -5.36
CA SER A 427 14.74 31.18 -6.57
C SER A 427 13.25 31.56 -6.57
N GLU A 428 12.39 30.70 -6.10
CA GLU A 428 10.95 31.00 -5.95
C GLU A 428 10.70 32.03 -4.83
N ALA A 429 11.44 31.95 -3.73
CA ALA A 429 11.37 32.91 -2.66
C ALA A 429 11.76 34.32 -3.16
N ILE A 430 12.87 34.45 -3.88
CA ILE A 430 13.32 35.70 -4.50
C ILE A 430 12.25 36.24 -5.43
N LYS A 431 11.73 35.45 -6.35
CA LYS A 431 10.70 35.86 -7.31
C LYS A 431 9.40 36.31 -6.62
N LYS A 432 9.02 35.63 -5.54
CA LYS A 432 7.85 36.01 -4.74
C LYS A 432 8.04 37.31 -3.99
N ILE A 433 9.24 37.54 -3.44
CA ILE A 433 9.61 38.78 -2.77
C ILE A 433 9.60 39.96 -3.75
N GLU A 434 10.23 39.80 -4.91
CA GLU A 434 10.24 40.84 -5.99
C GLU A 434 8.82 41.20 -6.44
N THR A 435 7.97 40.18 -6.63
CA THR A 435 6.57 40.39 -7.01
C THR A 435 5.79 41.17 -5.94
N MET A 436 6.05 40.89 -4.66
CA MET A 436 5.43 41.60 -3.55
C MET A 436 5.95 43.03 -3.41
N GLU A 437 7.22 43.28 -3.66
CA GLU A 437 7.82 44.61 -3.63
C GLU A 437 7.34 45.48 -4.79
N ALA A 438 7.16 44.88 -5.98
CA ALA A 438 6.57 45.58 -7.13
C ALA A 438 5.12 45.97 -6.93
N ARG A 439 4.39 45.30 -6.03
CA ARG A 439 2.98 45.61 -5.69
C ARG A 439 2.82 46.65 -4.59
N LYS A 440 3.90 47.07 -3.90
CA LYS A 440 3.83 48.14 -2.91
C LYS A 440 3.53 49.47 -3.62
N PRO A 441 2.57 50.27 -3.18
CA PRO A 441 2.36 51.61 -3.70
C PRO A 441 3.66 52.43 -3.54
N LYS A 442 4.09 53.11 -4.62
CA LYS A 442 5.19 54.08 -4.50
C LYS A 442 4.76 55.14 -3.50
N GLU A 443 5.48 55.28 -2.42
CA GLU A 443 5.32 56.39 -1.49
C GLU A 443 5.40 57.70 -2.30
N MET A 444 4.33 58.47 -2.30
CA MET A 444 4.38 59.86 -2.79
C MET A 444 5.22 60.68 -1.85
N THR A 445 6.44 61.00 -2.23
CA THR A 445 7.25 62.02 -1.59
C THR A 445 6.55 63.35 -1.78
N TYR A 446 5.93 63.88 -0.73
CA TYR A 446 5.55 65.25 -0.67
C TYR A 446 6.82 66.06 -0.41
N GLU A 447 7.33 66.75 -1.43
CA GLU A 447 8.28 67.85 -1.22
C GLU A 447 7.54 68.97 -0.48
N VAL A 448 8.07 69.38 0.71
CA VAL A 448 7.64 70.55 1.46
C VAL A 448 8.53 71.70 1.07
#